data_3100cfb89e0461c5b34e944330bec690
#
_entry.id   3100cfb89e0461c5b34e944330bec690
#
_cell.length_a   1.000
_cell.length_b   1.000
_cell.length_c   1.000
_cell.angle_alpha   90.00
_cell.angle_beta   90.00
_cell.angle_gamma   90.00
#
_symmetry.space_group_name_H-M   'P 1'
#
loop_
_entity.id
_entity.type
_entity.pdbx_description
1 polymer ?
#
loop_
_entity_poly.entity_id
_entity_poly.type
_entity_poly.pdbx_seq_one_letter_code
_entity_poly.pdbx_strand_id
1 'polypeptide(L)'
;MSLEKFVDALPFPPVLKAEGTRDGIPYYEVTMKQVMQKLHRDLPPTTVWGYNGLYPGPTFEVRRNEPILVKWKNELPFEHLLPVDRTIHGAEPDKPSVRTVVHLHEGRVSPENDGHPEAWFTRDFENVGPKFVHEVYFYPNCQRPATLWYHDHTLGITRLNVYAGLAGFYLLRDEEEEELNLPSGKFEIPLVIQDRSFYPNGEWFYPTQPGHEPPPAPQPPPAIDPTLPNPSIVPEFFGNTILVNGKVWPFLEVEPRKYRFRILNGSNARFYRISFSSPDLDFTLIGTEGGLLEKKIENVSQIILAPAERVDVIVDFSNHKGQNIILTNEANAPFPDGNPPSPDLSQIMQFRVKQKLSKPDKSKVPENLSCLERLDPGDAVTVRKNVLVESTDEFGRLKNLLNNLEWDQLPITETPYNGTIEIWELYNTTPDTHPIHLHLVTFQILSRATFSGDPNNNPVIGPPLPLDPSETGWKDTVRANPGEVSRIIARFGPFTGIYPWHCHILEHEDHEMMRSFENLDNQNFNPCIPIPGVCPDDSFTQCCQDIDDDESSSDEQDESSSD
;
A
#
# COMPACT_ATOMS: atom_id res chain seq x y z
N MET A 1 -11.35 -28.11 -0.32
CA MET A 1 -10.14 -28.89 -0.67
C MET A 1 -9.07 -28.49 0.32
N SER A 2 -8.43 -29.42 1.04
CA SER A 2 -7.33 -29.09 1.94
C SER A 2 -6.04 -29.05 1.13
N LEU A 3 -5.45 -27.87 0.96
CA LEU A 3 -4.16 -27.69 0.30
C LEU A 3 -3.02 -27.93 1.29
N GLU A 4 -1.96 -28.63 0.85
CA GLU A 4 -0.79 -28.84 1.71
C GLU A 4 0.07 -27.57 1.79
N LYS A 5 0.35 -27.09 3.01
CA LYS A 5 1.10 -25.85 3.21
C LYS A 5 2.60 -26.05 3.02
N PHE A 6 3.26 -24.98 2.60
CA PHE A 6 4.71 -24.86 2.50
C PHE A 6 5.36 -25.89 1.57
N VAL A 7 4.69 -26.18 0.46
CA VAL A 7 5.16 -27.16 -0.53
C VAL A 7 5.74 -26.55 -1.80
N ASP A 8 5.39 -25.30 -2.07
CA ASP A 8 5.91 -24.53 -3.18
C ASP A 8 6.92 -23.48 -2.68
N ALA A 9 8.00 -23.29 -3.43
CA ALA A 9 8.95 -22.24 -3.13
C ALA A 9 8.37 -20.85 -3.45
N LEU A 10 8.75 -19.84 -2.63
CA LEU A 10 8.40 -18.44 -2.86
C LEU A 10 8.98 -17.98 -4.22
N PRO A 11 8.15 -17.46 -5.14
CA PRO A 11 8.65 -16.85 -6.36
C PRO A 11 9.12 -15.42 -6.11
N PHE A 12 10.00 -14.95 -6.98
CA PHE A 12 10.47 -13.56 -7.00
C PHE A 12 9.99 -12.91 -8.29
N PRO A 13 9.13 -11.87 -8.22
CA PRO A 13 8.79 -11.10 -9.41
C PRO A 13 10.06 -10.57 -10.08
N PRO A 14 10.21 -10.73 -11.41
CA PRO A 14 11.42 -10.27 -12.08
C PRO A 14 11.48 -8.74 -12.08
N VAL A 15 12.71 -8.20 -12.06
CA VAL A 15 12.93 -6.77 -12.26
C VAL A 15 12.67 -6.42 -13.72
N LEU A 16 11.84 -5.41 -13.94
CA LEU A 16 11.50 -4.91 -15.27
C LEU A 16 12.70 -4.19 -15.89
N LYS A 17 12.90 -4.39 -17.17
CA LYS A 17 13.95 -3.69 -17.93
C LYS A 17 13.33 -2.69 -18.88
N ALA A 18 13.95 -1.51 -18.99
CA ALA A 18 13.59 -0.55 -20.01
C ALA A 18 13.75 -1.17 -21.41
N GLU A 19 12.81 -0.88 -22.32
CA GLU A 19 12.87 -1.31 -23.71
C GLU A 19 13.81 -0.44 -24.56
N GLY A 20 14.16 0.72 -24.02
CA GLY A 20 15.03 1.71 -24.65
C GLY A 20 14.89 3.06 -23.97
N THR A 21 15.10 4.13 -24.72
CA THR A 21 14.90 5.50 -24.25
C THR A 21 14.05 6.29 -25.22
N ARG A 22 13.29 7.27 -24.69
CA ARG A 22 12.64 8.33 -25.49
C ARG A 22 13.13 9.67 -24.96
N ASP A 23 13.69 10.49 -25.83
CA ASP A 23 14.30 11.78 -25.48
C ASP A 23 15.34 11.68 -24.36
N GLY A 24 16.09 10.55 -24.32
CA GLY A 24 17.10 10.25 -23.31
C GLY A 24 16.54 9.66 -22.01
N ILE A 25 15.23 9.57 -21.83
CA ILE A 25 14.56 9.04 -20.64
C ILE A 25 14.27 7.53 -20.82
N PRO A 26 14.60 6.66 -19.85
CA PRO A 26 14.27 5.24 -19.92
C PRO A 26 12.77 5.02 -20.18
N TYR A 27 12.43 4.17 -21.15
CA TYR A 27 11.07 3.91 -21.57
C TYR A 27 10.68 2.45 -21.33
N TYR A 28 9.51 2.26 -20.75
CA TYR A 28 8.93 0.96 -20.44
C TYR A 28 7.57 0.80 -21.11
N GLU A 29 7.29 -0.40 -21.61
CA GLU A 29 5.93 -0.81 -21.97
C GLU A 29 5.50 -1.93 -21.04
N VAL A 30 4.34 -1.77 -20.41
CA VAL A 30 3.76 -2.77 -19.50
C VAL A 30 2.36 -3.10 -19.95
N THR A 31 2.15 -4.36 -20.30
CA THR A 31 0.88 -4.83 -20.88
C THR A 31 0.11 -5.68 -19.86
N MET A 32 -1.12 -5.30 -19.58
CA MET A 32 -2.05 -6.11 -18.78
C MET A 32 -2.60 -7.25 -19.63
N LYS A 33 -2.47 -8.49 -19.17
CA LYS A 33 -2.85 -9.70 -19.89
C LYS A 33 -3.55 -10.70 -18.99
N GLN A 34 -4.50 -11.44 -19.56
CA GLN A 34 -5.05 -12.63 -18.93
C GLN A 34 -4.16 -13.83 -19.24
N VAL A 35 -3.75 -14.54 -18.19
CA VAL A 35 -2.89 -15.72 -18.31
C VAL A 35 -3.30 -16.82 -17.32
N MET A 36 -2.80 -18.03 -17.55
CA MET A 36 -2.94 -19.15 -16.62
C MET A 36 -1.67 -19.25 -15.76
N GLN A 37 -1.82 -19.15 -14.42
CA GLN A 37 -0.69 -19.26 -13.51
C GLN A 37 -0.91 -20.35 -12.45
N LYS A 38 0.12 -21.15 -12.18
CA LYS A 38 0.10 -22.19 -11.16
C LYS A 38 0.39 -21.58 -9.79
N LEU A 39 -0.64 -21.40 -8.96
CA LEU A 39 -0.54 -20.74 -7.66
C LEU A 39 -0.23 -21.71 -6.51
N HIS A 40 -0.60 -23.00 -6.69
CA HIS A 40 -0.26 -24.08 -5.77
C HIS A 40 -0.07 -25.38 -6.53
N ARG A 41 0.83 -26.27 -6.08
CA ARG A 41 1.11 -27.54 -6.78
C ARG A 41 -0.12 -28.44 -6.94
N ASP A 42 -1.03 -28.41 -5.97
CA ASP A 42 -2.22 -29.30 -5.92
C ASP A 42 -3.48 -28.64 -6.53
N LEU A 43 -3.44 -27.34 -6.88
CA LEU A 43 -4.49 -26.68 -7.64
C LEU A 43 -4.26 -26.80 -9.15
N PRO A 44 -5.29 -26.84 -9.98
CA PRO A 44 -5.15 -26.51 -11.41
C PRO A 44 -4.55 -25.11 -11.58
N PRO A 45 -4.02 -24.76 -12.76
CA PRO A 45 -3.67 -23.37 -13.05
C PRO A 45 -4.89 -22.46 -12.92
N THR A 46 -4.70 -21.29 -12.33
CA THR A 46 -5.73 -20.27 -12.13
C THR A 46 -5.65 -19.24 -13.24
N THR A 47 -6.79 -18.82 -13.77
CA THR A 47 -6.88 -17.67 -14.67
C THR A 47 -6.65 -16.41 -13.83
N VAL A 48 -5.61 -15.63 -14.18
CA VAL A 48 -5.24 -14.38 -13.50
C VAL A 48 -5.07 -13.25 -14.52
N TRP A 49 -5.23 -12.02 -14.06
CA TRP A 49 -4.75 -10.86 -14.77
C TRP A 49 -3.37 -10.46 -14.23
N GLY A 50 -2.48 -10.03 -15.11
CA GLY A 50 -1.14 -9.68 -14.68
C GLY A 50 -0.46 -8.70 -15.60
N TYR A 51 0.35 -7.85 -15.03
CA TYR A 51 1.24 -6.95 -15.76
C TYR A 51 2.35 -7.77 -16.43
N ASN A 52 2.50 -7.61 -17.73
CA ASN A 52 3.36 -8.45 -18.58
C ASN A 52 3.08 -9.96 -18.44
N GLY A 53 1.81 -10.31 -18.13
CA GLY A 53 1.40 -11.70 -17.92
C GLY A 53 1.96 -12.35 -16.65
N LEU A 54 2.30 -11.58 -15.64
CA LEU A 54 2.82 -12.03 -14.35
C LEU A 54 1.90 -11.57 -13.21
N TYR A 55 1.69 -12.43 -12.23
CA TYR A 55 1.01 -12.15 -10.98
C TYR A 55 1.86 -12.59 -9.78
N PRO A 56 2.29 -11.68 -8.89
CA PRO A 56 2.24 -10.21 -9.07
C PRO A 56 3.03 -9.76 -10.28
N GLY A 57 2.76 -8.52 -10.72
CA GLY A 57 3.48 -7.87 -11.82
C GLY A 57 4.99 -7.77 -11.60
N PRO A 58 5.79 -7.48 -12.64
CA PRO A 58 7.23 -7.29 -12.52
C PRO A 58 7.56 -6.12 -11.58
N THR A 59 8.70 -6.19 -10.92
CA THR A 59 9.19 -5.13 -10.04
C THR A 59 9.88 -4.05 -10.86
N PHE A 60 9.44 -2.78 -10.73
CA PHE A 60 10.27 -1.65 -11.12
C PHE A 60 11.37 -1.46 -10.09
N GLU A 61 12.60 -1.25 -10.54
CA GLU A 61 13.74 -0.87 -9.71
C GLU A 61 14.39 0.34 -10.35
N VAL A 62 14.17 1.49 -9.76
CA VAL A 62 14.49 2.81 -10.31
C VAL A 62 15.21 3.67 -9.28
N ARG A 63 15.80 4.78 -9.72
CA ARG A 63 16.59 5.64 -8.83
C ARG A 63 15.91 7.00 -8.64
N ARG A 64 16.10 7.54 -7.45
CA ARG A 64 15.70 8.91 -7.11
C ARG A 64 16.29 9.90 -8.10
N ASN A 65 15.49 10.87 -8.55
CA ASN A 65 15.85 11.91 -9.51
C ASN A 65 16.18 11.39 -10.93
N GLU A 66 15.97 10.11 -11.20
CA GLU A 66 16.07 9.56 -12.54
C GLU A 66 14.64 9.30 -13.09
N PRO A 67 14.11 10.18 -13.94
CA PRO A 67 12.77 10.03 -14.46
C PRO A 67 12.64 8.81 -15.39
N ILE A 68 11.43 8.26 -15.46
CA ILE A 68 11.09 7.22 -16.40
C ILE A 68 9.78 7.54 -17.14
N LEU A 69 9.61 6.93 -18.31
CA LEU A 69 8.37 6.93 -19.09
C LEU A 69 7.78 5.53 -19.09
N VAL A 70 6.49 5.41 -18.80
CA VAL A 70 5.80 4.13 -18.76
C VAL A 70 4.54 4.19 -19.64
N LYS A 71 4.47 3.36 -20.67
CA LYS A 71 3.24 3.11 -21.42
C LYS A 71 2.52 1.90 -20.83
N TRP A 72 1.35 2.15 -20.27
CA TRP A 72 0.45 1.11 -19.81
C TRP A 72 -0.47 0.66 -20.95
N LYS A 73 -0.53 -0.65 -21.21
CA LYS A 73 -1.32 -1.22 -22.31
C LYS A 73 -2.33 -2.22 -21.76
N ASN A 74 -3.55 -2.18 -22.29
CA ASN A 74 -4.60 -3.12 -21.94
C ASN A 74 -4.82 -4.11 -23.10
N GLU A 75 -4.46 -5.39 -22.86
CA GLU A 75 -4.73 -6.53 -23.73
C GLU A 75 -5.64 -7.57 -23.04
N LEU A 76 -6.41 -7.14 -22.04
CA LEU A 76 -7.36 -8.00 -21.33
C LEU A 76 -8.54 -8.39 -22.23
N PRO A 77 -9.29 -9.46 -21.90
CA PRO A 77 -10.53 -9.81 -22.59
C PRO A 77 -11.58 -8.70 -22.54
N PHE A 78 -12.64 -8.82 -23.34
CA PHE A 78 -13.74 -7.84 -23.32
C PHE A 78 -14.72 -8.08 -22.16
N GLU A 79 -14.75 -9.28 -21.60
CA GLU A 79 -15.56 -9.65 -20.44
C GLU A 79 -14.69 -9.74 -19.19
N HIS A 80 -15.18 -9.20 -18.09
CA HIS A 80 -14.45 -9.22 -16.84
C HIS A 80 -14.36 -10.65 -16.27
N LEU A 81 -13.19 -10.99 -15.70
CA LEU A 81 -12.92 -12.29 -15.08
C LEU A 81 -13.83 -12.56 -13.87
N LEU A 82 -14.21 -11.52 -13.16
CA LEU A 82 -15.00 -11.56 -11.92
C LEU A 82 -16.37 -10.88 -12.11
N PRO A 83 -17.36 -11.17 -11.25
CA PRO A 83 -18.70 -10.62 -11.38
C PRO A 83 -18.72 -9.10 -11.10
N VAL A 84 -19.08 -8.31 -12.11
CA VAL A 84 -19.19 -6.86 -12.01
C VAL A 84 -20.59 -6.45 -11.59
N ASP A 85 -20.71 -5.81 -10.44
CA ASP A 85 -21.95 -5.16 -10.00
C ASP A 85 -22.16 -3.86 -10.78
N ARG A 86 -23.17 -3.85 -11.65
CA ARG A 86 -23.46 -2.73 -12.56
C ARG A 86 -24.30 -1.61 -11.92
N THR A 87 -24.57 -1.71 -10.62
CA THR A 87 -25.25 -0.69 -9.83
C THR A 87 -24.30 0.18 -9.02
N ILE A 88 -23.00 -0.13 -9.06
CA ILE A 88 -21.95 0.65 -8.41
C ILE A 88 -21.57 1.83 -9.31
N HIS A 89 -21.39 3.00 -8.67
CA HIS A 89 -20.92 4.21 -9.34
C HIS A 89 -19.60 3.93 -10.09
N GLY A 90 -19.53 4.38 -11.33
CA GLY A 90 -18.43 4.11 -12.24
C GLY A 90 -18.49 2.75 -12.93
N ALA A 91 -19.38 1.83 -12.52
CA ALA A 91 -19.55 0.51 -13.15
C ALA A 91 -20.90 0.35 -13.87
N GLU A 92 -21.63 1.43 -14.11
CA GLU A 92 -22.95 1.44 -14.73
C GLU A 92 -22.98 0.71 -16.08
N PRO A 93 -24.18 0.29 -16.57
CA PRO A 93 -24.31 -0.51 -17.79
C PRO A 93 -23.76 0.15 -19.06
N ASP A 94 -23.62 1.47 -19.12
CA ASP A 94 -23.05 2.22 -20.23
C ASP A 94 -21.50 2.21 -20.24
N LYS A 95 -20.86 1.80 -19.17
CA LYS A 95 -19.39 1.71 -19.08
C LYS A 95 -18.89 0.36 -19.58
N PRO A 96 -17.70 0.29 -20.20
CA PRO A 96 -17.06 -0.99 -20.53
C PRO A 96 -16.82 -1.83 -19.26
N SER A 97 -17.09 -3.13 -19.31
CA SER A 97 -16.88 -4.01 -18.14
C SER A 97 -15.40 -4.27 -17.84
N VAL A 98 -14.53 -4.14 -18.86
CA VAL A 98 -13.08 -4.25 -18.70
C VAL A 98 -12.43 -2.95 -19.11
N ARG A 99 -11.97 -2.22 -18.15
CA ARG A 99 -11.23 -0.96 -18.28
C ARG A 99 -10.23 -0.87 -17.13
N THR A 100 -9.15 -0.16 -17.32
CA THR A 100 -8.02 -0.13 -16.38
C THR A 100 -7.43 1.27 -16.33
N VAL A 101 -6.92 1.65 -15.19
CA VAL A 101 -6.00 2.77 -15.00
C VAL A 101 -4.97 2.36 -13.95
N VAL A 102 -3.73 2.79 -14.10
CA VAL A 102 -2.68 2.40 -13.15
C VAL A 102 -2.30 3.57 -12.29
N HIS A 103 -2.44 3.38 -10.96
CA HIS A 103 -1.94 4.29 -9.96
C HIS A 103 -0.57 3.81 -9.45
N LEU A 104 0.40 4.71 -9.41
CA LEU A 104 1.65 4.51 -8.67
C LEU A 104 1.45 4.98 -7.23
N HIS A 105 1.13 4.05 -6.35
CA HIS A 105 0.84 4.31 -4.94
C HIS A 105 2.06 4.90 -4.23
N GLU A 106 1.90 6.06 -3.60
CA GLU A 106 2.93 6.96 -3.08
C GLU A 106 3.69 7.74 -4.18
N GLY A 107 3.30 7.63 -5.44
CA GLY A 107 3.95 8.38 -6.51
C GLY A 107 3.76 9.90 -6.36
N ARG A 108 4.86 10.65 -6.23
CA ARG A 108 4.82 12.13 -6.27
C ARG A 108 4.84 12.56 -7.74
N VAL A 109 3.68 12.62 -8.33
CA VAL A 109 3.46 12.83 -9.79
C VAL A 109 2.39 13.88 -10.05
N SER A 110 2.36 14.44 -11.27
CA SER A 110 1.27 15.34 -11.67
C SER A 110 -0.04 14.58 -11.88
N PRO A 111 -1.21 15.25 -11.78
CA PRO A 111 -2.53 14.58 -11.78
C PRO A 111 -2.77 13.69 -12.99
N GLU A 112 -2.28 14.09 -14.17
CA GLU A 112 -2.40 13.33 -15.41
C GLU A 112 -1.57 12.04 -15.44
N ASN A 113 -0.61 11.88 -14.51
CA ASN A 113 0.25 10.70 -14.37
C ASN A 113 -0.04 9.89 -13.10
N ASP A 114 -1.01 10.32 -12.29
CA ASP A 114 -1.35 9.73 -11.00
C ASP A 114 -2.22 8.46 -11.10
N GLY A 115 -2.90 8.28 -12.24
CA GLY A 115 -3.86 7.20 -12.39
C GLY A 115 -5.21 7.53 -11.74
N HIS A 116 -5.72 8.75 -11.97
CA HIS A 116 -7.05 9.16 -11.50
C HIS A 116 -8.12 8.12 -11.86
N PRO A 117 -9.05 7.74 -10.95
CA PRO A 117 -10.04 6.67 -11.17
C PRO A 117 -10.87 6.78 -12.44
N GLU A 118 -11.11 7.99 -12.93
CA GLU A 118 -11.82 8.27 -14.18
C GLU A 118 -10.90 8.45 -15.39
N ALA A 119 -9.58 8.26 -15.25
CA ALA A 119 -8.63 8.28 -16.39
C ALA A 119 -8.43 6.87 -17.00
N TRP A 120 -9.40 5.99 -16.84
CA TRP A 120 -9.36 4.63 -17.32
C TRP A 120 -9.34 4.54 -18.85
N PHE A 121 -8.85 3.40 -19.35
CA PHE A 121 -8.82 3.05 -20.79
C PHE A 121 -9.11 1.57 -21.00
N THR A 122 -9.67 1.27 -22.17
CA THR A 122 -9.92 -0.11 -22.62
C THR A 122 -8.78 -0.61 -23.50
N ARG A 123 -8.92 -1.82 -24.01
CA ARG A 123 -7.99 -2.41 -24.98
C ARG A 123 -7.75 -1.42 -26.14
N ASP A 124 -6.46 -1.26 -26.48
CA ASP A 124 -5.99 -0.40 -27.58
C ASP A 124 -6.50 1.05 -27.50
N PHE A 125 -6.89 1.51 -26.30
CA PHE A 125 -7.46 2.85 -26.03
C PHE A 125 -8.72 3.15 -26.86
N GLU A 126 -9.47 2.10 -27.24
CA GLU A 126 -10.71 2.23 -28.04
C GLU A 126 -11.74 3.13 -27.34
N ASN A 127 -11.85 3.00 -26.02
CA ASN A 127 -12.62 3.89 -25.15
C ASN A 127 -11.74 4.38 -24.01
N VAL A 128 -11.91 5.64 -23.64
CA VAL A 128 -11.17 6.27 -22.54
C VAL A 128 -12.13 7.01 -21.61
N GLY A 129 -11.76 7.11 -20.35
CA GLY A 129 -12.51 7.84 -19.34
C GLY A 129 -12.38 9.36 -19.48
N PRO A 130 -13.26 10.13 -18.80
CA PRO A 130 -13.33 11.60 -18.97
C PRO A 130 -12.09 12.34 -18.45
N LYS A 131 -11.24 11.70 -17.63
CA LYS A 131 -9.99 12.28 -17.12
C LYS A 131 -8.73 11.73 -17.81
N PHE A 132 -8.89 10.88 -18.81
CA PHE A 132 -7.76 10.37 -19.60
C PHE A 132 -7.09 11.49 -20.38
N VAL A 133 -5.77 11.61 -20.28
CA VAL A 133 -4.98 12.66 -20.96
C VAL A 133 -4.03 12.06 -22.00
N HIS A 134 -3.26 11.03 -21.61
CA HIS A 134 -2.24 10.45 -22.50
C HIS A 134 -1.94 8.98 -22.14
N GLU A 135 -1.31 8.27 -23.10
CA GLU A 135 -0.99 6.85 -22.99
C GLU A 135 0.34 6.56 -22.27
N VAL A 136 1.22 7.56 -22.18
CA VAL A 136 2.58 7.40 -21.64
C VAL A 136 2.73 8.26 -20.41
N TYR A 137 2.84 7.63 -19.26
CA TYR A 137 3.00 8.30 -17.98
C TYR A 137 4.46 8.71 -17.77
N PHE A 138 4.66 9.85 -17.16
CA PHE A 138 5.95 10.37 -16.74
C PHE A 138 6.08 10.28 -15.21
N TYR A 139 7.04 9.51 -14.74
CA TYR A 139 7.36 9.39 -13.32
C TYR A 139 8.71 10.07 -13.05
N PRO A 140 8.72 11.24 -12.39
CA PRO A 140 9.94 12.01 -12.15
C PRO A 140 10.86 11.37 -11.11
N ASN A 141 10.34 10.49 -10.26
CA ASN A 141 11.05 9.84 -9.15
C ASN A 141 11.68 10.84 -8.16
N CYS A 142 11.10 12.03 -8.05
CA CYS A 142 11.55 13.12 -7.20
C CYS A 142 10.98 12.99 -5.79
N GLN A 143 11.33 11.93 -5.07
CA GLN A 143 10.89 11.65 -3.71
C GLN A 143 11.91 10.77 -2.99
N ARG A 144 11.73 10.53 -1.71
CA ARG A 144 12.60 9.66 -0.91
C ARG A 144 12.62 8.22 -1.45
N PRO A 145 13.76 7.51 -1.30
CA PRO A 145 13.83 6.09 -1.62
C PRO A 145 12.87 5.31 -0.70
N ALA A 146 12.05 4.46 -1.31
CA ALA A 146 10.98 3.78 -0.59
C ALA A 146 10.49 2.53 -1.32
N THR A 147 9.61 1.78 -0.66
CA THR A 147 8.88 0.67 -1.25
C THR A 147 7.52 1.16 -1.72
N LEU A 148 7.45 1.64 -2.95
CA LEU A 148 6.20 1.96 -3.61
C LEU A 148 5.64 0.68 -4.24
N TRP A 149 4.41 0.77 -4.72
CA TRP A 149 3.78 -0.26 -5.51
C TRP A 149 2.82 0.36 -6.53
N TYR A 150 2.39 -0.41 -7.53
CA TYR A 150 1.45 0.04 -8.53
C TYR A 150 0.30 -0.95 -8.66
N HIS A 151 -0.90 -0.44 -8.85
CA HIS A 151 -2.10 -1.25 -8.96
C HIS A 151 -3.16 -0.56 -9.82
N ASP A 152 -4.19 -1.30 -10.19
CA ASP A 152 -5.35 -0.72 -10.85
C ASP A 152 -6.15 0.17 -9.89
N HIS A 153 -6.69 1.28 -10.40
CA HIS A 153 -7.48 2.24 -9.64
C HIS A 153 -8.76 2.67 -10.36
N THR A 154 -9.35 1.79 -11.14
CA THR A 154 -10.50 2.11 -11.98
C THR A 154 -11.78 2.24 -11.16
N LEU A 155 -12.43 3.41 -11.22
CA LEU A 155 -13.65 3.74 -10.47
C LEU A 155 -14.70 2.62 -10.54
N GLY A 156 -15.17 2.13 -9.38
CA GLY A 156 -16.24 1.13 -9.22
C GLY A 156 -15.83 -0.32 -9.51
N ILE A 157 -14.60 -0.58 -9.96
CA ILE A 157 -14.08 -1.94 -10.19
C ILE A 157 -12.64 -2.15 -9.72
N THR A 158 -12.07 -1.21 -8.96
CA THR A 158 -10.72 -1.35 -8.38
C THR A 158 -10.58 -2.67 -7.62
N ARG A 159 -11.54 -3.00 -6.75
CA ARG A 159 -11.55 -4.26 -5.99
C ARG A 159 -11.42 -5.51 -6.86
N LEU A 160 -12.08 -5.49 -8.03
CA LEU A 160 -12.11 -6.64 -8.93
C LEU A 160 -10.81 -6.75 -9.73
N ASN A 161 -10.30 -5.63 -10.26
CA ASN A 161 -9.06 -5.58 -11.04
C ASN A 161 -7.85 -5.99 -10.19
N VAL A 162 -7.75 -5.47 -8.95
CA VAL A 162 -6.68 -5.84 -8.00
C VAL A 162 -6.84 -7.29 -7.54
N TYR A 163 -8.06 -7.75 -7.26
CA TYR A 163 -8.30 -9.15 -6.90
C TYR A 163 -7.93 -10.10 -8.04
N ALA A 164 -8.20 -9.74 -9.29
CA ALA A 164 -7.83 -10.52 -10.47
C ALA A 164 -6.30 -10.65 -10.65
N GLY A 165 -5.50 -9.68 -10.09
CA GLY A 165 -4.04 -9.77 -10.04
C GLY A 165 -3.27 -8.53 -10.48
N LEU A 166 -3.94 -7.39 -10.71
CA LEU A 166 -3.28 -6.16 -11.18
C LEU A 166 -2.61 -5.38 -10.05
N ALA A 167 -1.45 -5.87 -9.59
CA ALA A 167 -0.56 -5.22 -8.62
C ALA A 167 0.90 -5.64 -8.82
N GLY A 168 1.85 -4.75 -8.50
CA GLY A 168 3.29 -5.02 -8.57
C GLY A 168 4.12 -4.01 -7.77
N PHE A 169 5.38 -4.36 -7.47
CA PHE A 169 6.29 -3.50 -6.71
C PHE A 169 6.96 -2.44 -7.59
N TYR A 170 7.21 -1.27 -6.96
CA TYR A 170 8.05 -0.22 -7.50
C TYR A 170 9.05 0.20 -6.41
N LEU A 171 10.31 -0.19 -6.57
CA LEU A 171 11.37 0.09 -5.61
C LEU A 171 12.15 1.32 -6.06
N LEU A 172 12.04 2.38 -5.31
CA LEU A 172 12.82 3.59 -5.51
C LEU A 172 14.05 3.55 -4.62
N ARG A 173 15.24 3.79 -5.20
CA ARG A 173 16.53 3.70 -4.53
C ARG A 173 17.31 5.00 -4.67
N ASP A 174 18.28 5.21 -3.77
CA ASP A 174 19.30 6.26 -3.91
C ASP A 174 20.67 5.78 -3.40
N GLU A 175 21.65 6.67 -3.47
CA GLU A 175 23.01 6.39 -3.02
C GLU A 175 23.11 6.33 -1.49
N GLU A 176 22.34 7.14 -0.77
CA GLU A 176 22.33 7.17 0.70
C GLU A 176 21.90 5.83 1.28
N GLU A 177 20.80 5.24 0.74
CA GLU A 177 20.36 3.89 1.14
C GLU A 177 21.44 2.83 0.83
N GLU A 178 22.09 2.90 -0.33
CA GLU A 178 23.12 1.93 -0.75
C GLU A 178 24.37 1.98 0.16
N GLU A 179 24.78 3.17 0.62
CA GLU A 179 25.93 3.38 1.51
C GLU A 179 25.74 2.74 2.90
N LEU A 180 24.53 2.54 3.37
CA LEU A 180 24.25 1.86 4.64
C LEU A 180 24.70 0.40 4.68
N ASN A 181 24.96 -0.22 3.51
CA ASN A 181 25.33 -1.63 3.40
C ASN A 181 24.32 -2.59 4.03
N LEU A 182 23.03 -2.30 3.94
CA LEU A 182 21.94 -3.18 4.35
C LEU A 182 22.00 -4.51 3.58
N PRO A 183 21.35 -5.58 4.05
CA PRO A 183 21.20 -6.79 3.24
C PRO A 183 20.59 -6.44 1.88
N SER A 184 21.27 -6.83 0.78
CA SER A 184 20.92 -6.44 -0.58
C SER A 184 21.02 -7.62 -1.56
N GLY A 185 20.55 -7.41 -2.79
CA GLY A 185 20.50 -8.43 -3.83
C GLY A 185 19.63 -9.62 -3.42
N LYS A 186 20.17 -10.86 -3.45
CA LYS A 186 19.38 -12.06 -3.06
C LYS A 186 18.99 -12.10 -1.57
N PHE A 187 19.43 -11.17 -0.75
CA PHE A 187 19.12 -11.05 0.66
C PHE A 187 18.17 -9.88 0.97
N GLU A 188 17.69 -9.21 -0.05
CA GLU A 188 16.62 -8.23 -0.01
C GLU A 188 15.43 -8.76 -0.83
N ILE A 189 14.28 -8.92 -0.20
CA ILE A 189 13.17 -9.68 -0.78
C ILE A 189 11.88 -8.91 -0.59
N PRO A 190 11.23 -8.47 -1.68
CA PRO A 190 9.88 -7.94 -1.62
C PRO A 190 8.87 -9.07 -1.42
N LEU A 191 7.90 -8.86 -0.51
CA LEU A 191 6.84 -9.79 -0.17
C LEU A 191 5.50 -9.08 -0.25
N VAL A 192 4.68 -9.40 -1.25
CA VAL A 192 3.27 -8.99 -1.24
C VAL A 192 2.41 -10.10 -0.67
N ILE A 193 1.71 -9.81 0.43
CA ILE A 193 0.80 -10.72 1.10
C ILE A 193 -0.62 -10.39 0.65
N GLN A 194 -1.36 -11.40 0.20
CA GLN A 194 -2.73 -11.24 -0.27
C GLN A 194 -3.55 -12.44 0.19
N ASP A 195 -4.85 -12.23 0.42
CA ASP A 195 -5.78 -13.34 0.62
C ASP A 195 -6.69 -13.51 -0.59
N ARG A 196 -6.97 -14.75 -0.91
CA ARG A 196 -7.79 -15.15 -2.06
C ARG A 196 -8.65 -16.36 -1.67
N SER A 197 -9.64 -16.65 -2.50
CA SER A 197 -10.43 -17.88 -2.41
C SER A 197 -10.53 -18.56 -3.77
N PHE A 198 -10.69 -19.87 -3.76
CA PHE A 198 -10.68 -20.67 -4.98
C PHE A 198 -11.93 -21.53 -5.09
N TYR A 199 -12.44 -21.68 -6.30
CA TYR A 199 -13.29 -22.80 -6.65
C TYR A 199 -12.48 -24.11 -6.72
N PRO A 200 -13.15 -25.30 -6.61
CA PRO A 200 -12.45 -26.59 -6.71
C PRO A 200 -11.69 -26.81 -8.03
N ASN A 201 -12.07 -26.11 -9.08
CA ASN A 201 -11.39 -26.13 -10.40
C ASN A 201 -10.15 -25.23 -10.46
N GLY A 202 -9.80 -24.53 -9.37
CA GLY A 202 -8.65 -23.64 -9.27
C GLY A 202 -8.91 -22.20 -9.69
N GLU A 203 -10.10 -21.87 -10.18
CA GLU A 203 -10.46 -20.50 -10.53
C GLU A 203 -10.72 -19.64 -9.27
N TRP A 204 -10.62 -18.32 -9.41
CA TRP A 204 -10.93 -17.40 -8.35
C TRP A 204 -12.39 -17.48 -7.92
N PHE A 205 -12.62 -17.53 -6.63
CA PHE A 205 -13.93 -17.25 -6.04
C PHE A 205 -13.96 -15.78 -5.62
N TYR A 206 -15.00 -15.08 -6.01
CA TYR A 206 -15.39 -13.77 -5.49
C TYR A 206 -16.91 -13.77 -5.26
N PRO A 207 -17.42 -13.25 -4.12
CA PRO A 207 -18.85 -13.31 -3.80
C PRO A 207 -19.68 -12.49 -4.79
N THR A 208 -20.88 -12.99 -5.07
CA THR A 208 -21.87 -12.31 -5.92
C THR A 208 -23.01 -11.69 -5.13
N GLN A 209 -23.08 -11.96 -3.84
CA GLN A 209 -24.00 -11.35 -2.88
C GLN A 209 -23.47 -11.55 -1.44
N PRO A 210 -23.92 -10.75 -0.45
CA PRO A 210 -23.66 -11.00 0.97
C PRO A 210 -24.04 -12.42 1.38
N GLY A 211 -23.19 -13.07 2.18
CA GLY A 211 -23.41 -14.45 2.64
C GLY A 211 -22.99 -15.54 1.66
N HIS A 212 -22.51 -15.20 0.46
CA HIS A 212 -21.86 -16.17 -0.42
C HIS A 212 -20.47 -16.49 0.11
N GLU A 213 -20.31 -17.69 0.65
CA GLU A 213 -19.08 -18.17 1.24
C GLU A 213 -18.20 -18.91 0.21
N PRO A 214 -16.86 -18.78 0.31
CA PRO A 214 -15.95 -19.53 -0.55
C PRO A 214 -16.03 -21.04 -0.26
N PRO A 215 -15.79 -21.91 -1.27
CA PRO A 215 -15.73 -23.35 -1.05
C PRO A 215 -14.65 -23.73 0.01
N PRO A 216 -14.88 -24.74 0.83
CA PRO A 216 -16.00 -25.70 0.80
C PRO A 216 -17.23 -25.21 1.59
N ALA A 217 -17.98 -24.29 1.01
CA ALA A 217 -19.20 -23.78 1.63
C ALA A 217 -20.25 -24.89 1.83
N PRO A 218 -21.15 -24.74 2.81
CA PRO A 218 -22.29 -25.63 2.95
C PRO A 218 -23.10 -25.69 1.66
N GLN A 219 -23.65 -26.87 1.37
CA GLN A 219 -24.55 -27.05 0.23
C GLN A 219 -25.99 -27.22 0.72
N PRO A 220 -26.99 -26.65 0.10
CA PRO A 220 -26.91 -25.80 -1.10
C PRO A 220 -26.32 -24.40 -0.81
N PRO A 221 -25.81 -23.69 -1.84
CA PRO A 221 -25.39 -22.29 -1.67
C PRO A 221 -26.57 -21.46 -1.16
N PRO A 222 -26.34 -20.35 -0.44
CA PRO A 222 -27.40 -19.44 -0.01
C PRO A 222 -28.31 -19.08 -1.18
N ALA A 223 -29.60 -18.95 -0.91
CA ALA A 223 -30.54 -18.47 -1.93
C ALA A 223 -30.15 -17.03 -2.31
N ILE A 224 -30.21 -16.74 -3.61
CA ILE A 224 -30.04 -15.37 -4.10
C ILE A 224 -31.13 -14.50 -3.48
N ASP A 225 -30.74 -13.41 -2.81
CA ASP A 225 -31.70 -12.41 -2.31
C ASP A 225 -32.25 -11.62 -3.51
N PRO A 226 -33.55 -11.73 -3.82
CA PRO A 226 -34.12 -11.06 -4.98
C PRO A 226 -34.26 -9.53 -4.77
N THR A 227 -34.01 -9.01 -3.57
CA THR A 227 -34.05 -7.57 -3.27
C THR A 227 -32.72 -6.89 -3.57
N LEU A 228 -31.65 -7.65 -3.71
CA LEU A 228 -30.32 -7.15 -4.05
C LEU A 228 -30.01 -7.32 -5.54
N PRO A 229 -29.14 -6.48 -6.10
CA PRO A 229 -28.55 -6.72 -7.41
C PRO A 229 -27.87 -8.10 -7.50
N ASN A 230 -27.74 -8.64 -8.68
CA ASN A 230 -27.04 -9.88 -8.91
C ASN A 230 -26.17 -9.78 -10.20
N PRO A 231 -24.84 -9.66 -10.09
CA PRO A 231 -24.08 -9.63 -8.83
C PRO A 231 -24.31 -8.35 -8.01
N SER A 232 -24.02 -8.42 -6.70
CA SER A 232 -24.04 -7.31 -5.74
C SER A 232 -22.70 -7.23 -5.03
N ILE A 233 -22.21 -6.01 -4.81
CA ILE A 233 -21.05 -5.78 -3.95
C ILE A 233 -21.33 -6.28 -2.53
N VAL A 234 -20.26 -6.74 -1.86
CA VAL A 234 -20.27 -7.05 -0.43
C VAL A 234 -19.53 -5.95 0.32
N PRO A 235 -19.84 -5.70 1.60
CA PRO A 235 -19.15 -4.65 2.36
C PRO A 235 -17.65 -4.83 2.41
N GLU A 236 -17.19 -6.06 2.64
CA GLU A 236 -15.79 -6.49 2.68
C GLU A 236 -15.67 -7.93 2.21
N PHE A 237 -14.56 -8.26 1.59
CA PHE A 237 -14.28 -9.64 1.25
C PHE A 237 -12.97 -10.12 1.84
N PHE A 238 -13.06 -11.19 2.63
CA PHE A 238 -11.93 -11.85 3.26
C PHE A 238 -11.74 -13.25 2.63
N GLY A 239 -10.65 -13.41 1.89
CA GLY A 239 -10.28 -14.71 1.31
C GLY A 239 -9.96 -15.75 2.39
N ASN A 240 -10.11 -17.02 2.08
CA ASN A 240 -9.82 -18.13 3.00
C ASN A 240 -8.42 -18.76 2.81
N THR A 241 -7.59 -18.19 1.96
CA THR A 241 -6.28 -18.72 1.56
C THR A 241 -5.27 -17.59 1.42
N ILE A 242 -4.12 -17.68 2.11
CA ILE A 242 -3.06 -16.67 2.05
C ILE A 242 -2.10 -16.99 0.90
N LEU A 243 -1.79 -15.97 0.12
CA LEU A 243 -0.78 -16.00 -0.92
C LEU A 243 0.36 -15.03 -0.57
N VAL A 244 1.58 -15.41 -0.91
CA VAL A 244 2.74 -14.51 -0.91
C VAL A 244 3.38 -14.55 -2.29
N ASN A 245 3.55 -13.40 -2.91
CA ASN A 245 4.07 -13.27 -4.28
C ASN A 245 3.37 -14.22 -5.28
N GLY A 246 2.04 -14.36 -5.18
CA GLY A 246 1.26 -15.23 -6.08
C GLY A 246 1.43 -16.74 -5.83
N LYS A 247 1.95 -17.16 -4.67
CA LYS A 247 1.98 -18.56 -4.22
C LYS A 247 1.24 -18.76 -2.92
N VAL A 248 0.45 -19.81 -2.86
CA VAL A 248 -0.31 -20.22 -1.68
C VAL A 248 0.64 -20.81 -0.64
N TRP A 249 0.68 -20.23 0.56
CA TRP A 249 1.53 -20.65 1.69
C TRP A 249 2.92 -21.11 1.27
N PRO A 250 3.75 -20.28 0.63
CA PRO A 250 5.05 -20.73 0.12
C PRO A 250 6.05 -20.94 1.24
N PHE A 251 7.17 -21.60 0.90
CA PHE A 251 8.37 -21.58 1.74
C PHE A 251 9.50 -20.79 1.08
N LEU A 252 10.37 -20.23 1.93
CA LEU A 252 11.63 -19.62 1.51
C LEU A 252 12.79 -20.27 2.24
N GLU A 253 13.77 -20.79 1.47
CA GLU A 253 15.04 -21.20 2.04
C GLU A 253 15.92 -19.98 2.31
N VAL A 254 16.30 -19.77 3.57
CA VAL A 254 17.18 -18.69 3.99
C VAL A 254 18.50 -19.22 4.57
N GLU A 255 19.57 -18.46 4.40
CA GLU A 255 20.84 -18.71 5.07
C GLU A 255 20.78 -18.18 6.51
N PRO A 256 21.57 -18.70 7.47
CA PRO A 256 21.60 -18.18 8.84
C PRO A 256 22.36 -16.84 8.91
N ARG A 257 21.69 -15.77 8.46
CA ARG A 257 22.19 -14.40 8.32
C ARG A 257 21.06 -13.40 8.29
N LYS A 258 21.36 -12.11 8.20
CA LYS A 258 20.38 -11.04 8.03
C LYS A 258 19.80 -11.05 6.63
N TYR A 259 18.49 -10.83 6.56
CA TYR A 259 17.71 -10.55 5.35
C TYR A 259 16.92 -9.26 5.54
N ARG A 260 16.72 -8.53 4.46
CA ARG A 260 15.81 -7.40 4.37
C ARG A 260 14.54 -7.83 3.68
N PHE A 261 13.40 -7.60 4.29
CA PHE A 261 12.10 -7.86 3.67
C PHE A 261 11.33 -6.55 3.52
N ARG A 262 10.86 -6.30 2.31
CA ARG A 262 9.95 -5.21 1.99
C ARG A 262 8.55 -5.79 1.89
N ILE A 263 7.76 -5.65 2.96
CA ILE A 263 6.48 -6.34 3.11
C ILE A 263 5.36 -5.39 2.76
N LEU A 264 4.51 -5.79 1.81
CA LEU A 264 3.29 -5.09 1.38
C LEU A 264 2.07 -5.93 1.73
N ASN A 265 1.08 -5.33 2.35
CA ASN A 265 -0.26 -5.89 2.40
C ASN A 265 -1.04 -5.48 1.13
N GLY A 266 -1.16 -6.38 0.16
CA GLY A 266 -1.91 -6.20 -1.08
C GLY A 266 -3.29 -6.87 -1.07
N SER A 267 -3.87 -7.15 0.10
CA SER A 267 -5.23 -7.69 0.24
C SER A 267 -6.29 -6.62 0.00
N ASN A 268 -7.50 -7.04 -0.37
CA ASN A 268 -8.62 -6.11 -0.55
C ASN A 268 -9.06 -5.46 0.77
N ALA A 269 -9.28 -6.29 1.82
CA ALA A 269 -9.81 -5.81 3.10
C ALA A 269 -9.05 -6.33 4.33
N ARG A 270 -8.31 -7.46 4.18
CA ARG A 270 -7.70 -8.14 5.32
C ARG A 270 -6.51 -7.36 5.88
N PHE A 271 -6.55 -7.11 7.20
CA PHE A 271 -5.41 -6.71 7.99
C PHE A 271 -4.56 -7.92 8.36
N TYR A 272 -3.27 -7.69 8.58
CA TYR A 272 -2.36 -8.68 9.14
C TYR A 272 -1.71 -8.13 10.40
N ARG A 273 -1.65 -8.98 11.45
CA ARG A 273 -0.77 -8.78 12.61
C ARG A 273 0.29 -9.86 12.53
N ILE A 274 1.42 -9.51 11.91
CA ILE A 274 2.47 -10.47 11.61
C ILE A 274 3.43 -10.64 12.78
N SER A 275 3.84 -11.89 13.03
CA SER A 275 4.86 -12.29 14.00
C SER A 275 5.52 -13.59 13.54
N PHE A 276 6.52 -14.06 14.28
CA PHE A 276 7.16 -15.35 14.00
C PHE A 276 6.71 -16.43 14.97
N SER A 277 6.62 -17.68 14.50
CA SER A 277 6.36 -18.85 15.34
C SER A 277 7.52 -19.16 16.32
N SER A 278 8.67 -18.53 16.16
CA SER A 278 9.83 -18.61 17.07
C SER A 278 9.82 -17.38 17.97
N PRO A 279 9.66 -17.52 19.29
CA PRO A 279 9.54 -16.37 20.20
C PRO A 279 10.84 -15.57 20.39
N ASP A 280 11.96 -16.09 19.92
CA ASP A 280 13.31 -15.47 19.97
C ASP A 280 13.68 -14.81 18.66
N LEU A 281 12.77 -14.73 17.69
CA LEU A 281 12.98 -14.05 16.42
C LEU A 281 12.04 -12.86 16.30
N ASP A 282 12.62 -11.68 16.27
CA ASP A 282 11.91 -10.41 16.15
C ASP A 282 12.26 -9.71 14.83
N PHE A 283 11.49 -8.71 14.49
CA PHE A 283 11.81 -7.78 13.43
C PHE A 283 12.71 -6.66 13.95
N THR A 284 13.65 -6.19 13.14
CA THR A 284 14.21 -4.86 13.25
C THR A 284 13.55 -3.99 12.18
N LEU A 285 12.69 -3.08 12.59
CA LEU A 285 12.02 -2.16 11.67
C LEU A 285 13.00 -1.07 11.25
N ILE A 286 13.17 -0.90 9.95
CA ILE A 286 14.08 0.09 9.36
C ILE A 286 13.37 1.10 8.46
N GLY A 287 12.12 0.84 8.05
CA GLY A 287 11.38 1.75 7.18
C GLY A 287 9.88 1.50 7.20
N THR A 288 9.15 2.50 6.73
CA THR A 288 7.71 2.52 6.50
C THR A 288 7.44 2.83 5.02
N GLU A 289 6.21 3.17 4.66
CA GLU A 289 5.87 3.51 3.26
C GLU A 289 6.81 4.58 2.71
N GLY A 290 6.95 5.72 3.39
CA GLY A 290 7.75 6.85 2.94
C GLY A 290 9.26 6.68 3.11
N GLY A 291 9.77 5.43 3.18
CA GLY A 291 11.18 5.09 3.19
C GLY A 291 11.78 4.81 4.57
N LEU A 292 13.10 4.91 4.65
CA LEU A 292 13.83 4.59 5.88
C LEU A 292 13.46 5.52 7.04
N LEU A 293 13.38 4.94 8.24
CA LEU A 293 13.26 5.67 9.49
C LEU A 293 14.55 6.44 9.79
N GLU A 294 14.47 7.39 10.69
CA GLU A 294 15.67 8.08 11.24
C GLU A 294 16.60 7.08 11.93
N LYS A 295 16.01 6.25 12.79
CA LYS A 295 16.71 5.19 13.52
C LYS A 295 15.98 3.87 13.38
N LYS A 296 16.74 2.76 13.40
CA LYS A 296 16.15 1.42 13.48
C LYS A 296 15.39 1.25 14.79
N ILE A 297 14.34 0.41 14.76
CA ILE A 297 13.62 -0.02 15.96
C ILE A 297 13.80 -1.54 16.08
N GLU A 298 14.53 -1.96 17.11
CA GLU A 298 14.83 -3.38 17.36
C GLU A 298 13.77 -4.04 18.26
N ASN A 299 13.74 -5.36 18.25
CA ASN A 299 12.88 -6.20 19.09
C ASN A 299 11.39 -5.93 18.89
N VAL A 300 11.00 -5.71 17.65
CA VAL A 300 9.59 -5.58 17.27
C VAL A 300 9.01 -6.98 17.10
N SER A 301 8.28 -7.47 18.10
CA SER A 301 7.75 -8.84 18.11
C SER A 301 6.57 -9.04 17.18
N GLN A 302 5.83 -7.96 16.88
CA GLN A 302 4.68 -8.00 15.95
C GLN A 302 4.52 -6.67 15.21
N ILE A 303 3.98 -6.74 14.01
CA ILE A 303 3.68 -5.57 13.17
C ILE A 303 2.26 -5.69 12.64
N ILE A 304 1.48 -4.61 12.72
CA ILE A 304 0.16 -4.51 12.09
C ILE A 304 0.34 -3.90 10.71
N LEU A 305 -0.29 -4.51 9.70
CA LEU A 305 -0.32 -4.06 8.31
C LEU A 305 -1.76 -4.00 7.83
N ALA A 306 -2.28 -2.80 7.64
CA ALA A 306 -3.54 -2.58 6.94
C ALA A 306 -3.35 -2.76 5.41
N PRO A 307 -4.43 -2.94 4.63
CA PRO A 307 -4.34 -2.86 3.16
C PRO A 307 -3.55 -1.62 2.71
N ALA A 308 -2.66 -1.81 1.75
CA ALA A 308 -1.68 -0.86 1.20
C ALA A 308 -0.50 -0.49 2.11
N GLU A 309 -0.50 -0.74 3.40
CA GLU A 309 0.66 -0.45 4.24
C GLU A 309 1.87 -1.31 3.84
N ARG A 310 3.06 -0.70 3.90
CA ARG A 310 4.36 -1.35 3.69
C ARG A 310 5.25 -1.14 4.90
N VAL A 311 6.07 -2.14 5.16
CA VAL A 311 7.18 -2.03 6.11
C VAL A 311 8.45 -2.59 5.50
N ASP A 312 9.57 -2.00 5.88
CA ASP A 312 10.91 -2.45 5.55
C ASP A 312 11.57 -2.96 6.83
N VAL A 313 11.88 -4.24 6.86
CA VAL A 313 12.36 -4.91 8.06
C VAL A 313 13.60 -5.74 7.82
N ILE A 314 14.47 -5.82 8.83
CA ILE A 314 15.57 -6.79 8.88
C ILE A 314 15.14 -7.94 9.80
N VAL A 315 15.42 -9.17 9.33
CA VAL A 315 15.28 -10.40 10.13
C VAL A 315 16.61 -11.13 10.18
N ASP A 316 17.12 -11.40 11.38
CA ASP A 316 18.41 -12.08 11.58
C ASP A 316 18.24 -13.56 11.93
N PHE A 317 18.41 -14.42 10.94
CA PHE A 317 18.34 -15.88 11.09
C PHE A 317 19.63 -16.53 11.63
N SER A 318 20.66 -15.78 12.03
CA SER A 318 21.98 -16.32 12.38
C SER A 318 21.96 -17.38 13.50
N ASN A 319 21.06 -17.23 14.45
CA ASN A 319 20.88 -18.12 15.61
C ASN A 319 19.87 -19.25 15.39
N HIS A 320 19.25 -19.34 14.20
CA HIS A 320 18.13 -20.25 13.93
C HIS A 320 18.46 -21.37 12.94
N LYS A 321 19.72 -21.78 12.86
CA LYS A 321 20.21 -22.79 11.92
C LYS A 321 19.41 -24.09 11.98
N GLY A 322 18.90 -24.53 10.83
CA GLY A 322 18.16 -25.78 10.66
C GLY A 322 16.72 -25.74 11.16
N GLN A 323 16.23 -24.58 11.59
CA GLN A 323 14.85 -24.40 12.03
C GLN A 323 13.93 -24.13 10.84
N ASN A 324 12.65 -24.50 11.01
CA ASN A 324 11.55 -24.07 10.17
C ASN A 324 10.71 -23.08 10.98
N ILE A 325 10.62 -21.85 10.51
CA ILE A 325 9.94 -20.74 11.19
C ILE A 325 8.79 -20.26 10.32
N ILE A 326 7.61 -20.11 10.89
CA ILE A 326 6.42 -19.65 10.18
C ILE A 326 6.25 -18.16 10.46
N LEU A 327 6.02 -17.37 9.42
CA LEU A 327 5.43 -16.04 9.54
C LEU A 327 3.94 -16.23 9.79
N THR A 328 3.44 -15.70 10.88
CA THR A 328 2.07 -15.89 11.37
C THR A 328 1.22 -14.64 11.22
N ASN A 329 -0.09 -14.80 11.30
CA ASN A 329 -1.07 -13.73 11.35
C ASN A 329 -2.02 -13.94 12.54
N GLU A 330 -2.27 -12.88 13.30
CA GLU A 330 -3.18 -12.87 14.44
C GLU A 330 -4.27 -11.79 14.36
N ALA A 331 -4.36 -11.06 13.23
CA ALA A 331 -5.37 -10.02 13.07
C ALA A 331 -6.76 -10.61 12.89
N ASN A 332 -7.74 -10.04 13.60
CA ASN A 332 -9.15 -10.34 13.41
C ASN A 332 -9.65 -9.83 12.05
N ALA A 333 -10.76 -10.36 11.58
CA ALA A 333 -11.43 -9.90 10.38
C ALA A 333 -12.96 -9.88 10.60
N PRO A 334 -13.64 -8.70 10.41
CA PRO A 334 -13.08 -7.35 10.21
C PRO A 334 -12.15 -6.91 11.34
N PHE A 335 -11.27 -5.96 11.05
CA PHE A 335 -10.34 -5.44 12.07
C PHE A 335 -10.92 -4.18 12.74
N PRO A 336 -10.87 -4.01 14.10
CA PRO A 336 -10.10 -4.84 15.04
C PRO A 336 -10.91 -5.95 15.74
N ASP A 337 -12.23 -5.90 15.76
CA ASP A 337 -13.09 -6.63 16.70
C ASP A 337 -13.81 -7.84 16.08
N GLY A 338 -13.53 -8.17 14.82
CA GLY A 338 -14.08 -9.32 14.13
C GLY A 338 -13.58 -10.67 14.65
N ASN A 339 -13.74 -11.71 13.85
CA ASN A 339 -13.33 -13.05 14.23
C ASN A 339 -11.82 -13.26 14.12
N PRO A 340 -11.19 -14.01 15.03
CA PRO A 340 -9.79 -14.37 14.93
C PRO A 340 -9.55 -15.25 13.68
N PRO A 341 -8.32 -15.24 13.12
CA PRO A 341 -7.99 -16.01 11.94
C PRO A 341 -8.13 -17.52 12.21
N SER A 342 -8.69 -18.26 11.25
CA SER A 342 -8.69 -19.72 11.29
C SER A 342 -7.24 -20.27 11.30
N PRO A 343 -7.01 -21.56 11.64
CA PRO A 343 -5.68 -22.16 11.59
C PRO A 343 -4.99 -22.06 10.22
N ASP A 344 -5.76 -21.93 9.13
CA ASP A 344 -5.22 -21.70 7.80
C ASP A 344 -4.82 -20.25 7.56
N LEU A 345 -5.60 -19.32 8.04
CA LEU A 345 -5.35 -17.88 7.90
C LEU A 345 -4.35 -17.32 8.93
N SER A 346 -4.05 -18.10 9.99
CA SER A 346 -3.03 -17.75 10.98
C SER A 346 -1.59 -18.02 10.48
N GLN A 347 -1.41 -18.61 9.30
CA GLN A 347 -0.09 -18.96 8.75
C GLN A 347 0.07 -18.31 7.37
N ILE A 348 1.16 -17.56 7.19
CA ILE A 348 1.43 -16.80 5.97
C ILE A 348 2.41 -17.56 5.07
N MET A 349 3.62 -17.81 5.55
CA MET A 349 4.67 -18.53 4.83
C MET A 349 5.67 -19.17 5.80
N GLN A 350 6.55 -20.03 5.29
CA GLN A 350 7.57 -20.70 6.09
C GLN A 350 8.98 -20.31 5.65
N PHE A 351 9.83 -19.94 6.61
CA PHE A 351 11.28 -19.82 6.42
C PHE A 351 11.98 -21.13 6.80
N ARG A 352 12.82 -21.65 5.92
CA ARG A 352 13.66 -22.83 6.15
C ARG A 352 15.12 -22.40 6.27
N VAL A 353 15.61 -22.31 7.50
CA VAL A 353 16.95 -21.80 7.75
C VAL A 353 17.99 -22.88 7.47
N LYS A 354 18.88 -22.64 6.52
CA LYS A 354 19.98 -23.56 6.15
C LYS A 354 20.99 -23.74 7.28
N GLN A 355 21.76 -24.82 7.21
CA GLN A 355 22.81 -25.09 8.19
C GLN A 355 24.04 -24.20 8.01
N LYS A 356 24.32 -23.73 6.79
CA LYS A 356 25.57 -23.04 6.42
C LYS A 356 25.29 -21.75 5.63
N LEU A 357 26.20 -20.79 5.82
CA LEU A 357 26.33 -19.62 4.97
C LEU A 357 27.02 -19.98 3.65
N SER A 358 26.56 -19.41 2.54
CA SER A 358 27.29 -19.45 1.26
C SER A 358 28.53 -18.55 1.26
N LYS A 359 28.44 -17.40 1.96
CA LYS A 359 29.49 -16.40 2.16
C LYS A 359 29.31 -15.75 3.53
N PRO A 360 30.38 -15.22 4.16
CA PRO A 360 30.25 -14.42 5.38
C PRO A 360 29.26 -13.26 5.17
N ASP A 361 28.42 -13.02 6.17
CA ASP A 361 27.56 -11.84 6.19
C ASP A 361 28.40 -10.59 6.48
N LYS A 362 28.39 -9.64 5.54
CA LYS A 362 29.05 -8.34 5.67
C LYS A 362 28.07 -7.18 5.77
N SER A 363 26.76 -7.48 5.73
CA SER A 363 25.74 -6.47 5.85
C SER A 363 25.77 -5.80 7.22
N LYS A 364 25.36 -4.56 7.25
CA LYS A 364 25.25 -3.74 8.45
C LYS A 364 23.80 -3.33 8.64
N VAL A 365 23.44 -3.00 9.85
CA VAL A 365 22.19 -2.33 10.19
C VAL A 365 22.58 -1.23 11.17
N PRO A 366 23.03 -0.07 10.67
CA PRO A 366 23.46 1.03 11.53
C PRO A 366 22.31 1.52 12.41
N GLU A 367 22.64 2.25 13.48
CA GLU A 367 21.64 2.84 14.38
C GLU A 367 20.86 3.94 13.67
N ASN A 368 21.57 4.87 13.05
CA ASN A 368 21.02 5.94 12.25
C ASN A 368 20.90 5.46 10.79
N LEU A 369 19.73 5.66 10.18
CA LEU A 369 19.42 5.14 8.85
C LEU A 369 19.22 6.25 7.82
N SER A 370 18.63 7.36 8.22
CA SER A 370 18.37 8.49 7.34
C SER A 370 18.16 9.78 8.14
N CYS A 371 18.28 10.92 7.46
CA CYS A 371 17.69 12.17 7.95
C CYS A 371 16.19 12.16 7.70
N LEU A 372 15.40 12.41 8.74
CA LEU A 372 13.97 12.46 8.65
C LEU A 372 13.45 13.83 9.07
N GLU A 373 13.03 14.64 8.08
CA GLU A 373 12.35 15.90 8.37
C GLU A 373 11.12 15.65 9.25
N ARG A 374 10.98 16.44 10.31
CA ARG A 374 9.77 16.48 11.14
C ARG A 374 9.03 17.77 10.85
N LEU A 375 7.81 17.65 10.34
CA LEU A 375 6.96 18.82 10.14
C LEU A 375 6.52 19.40 11.48
N ASP A 376 6.68 20.72 11.65
CA ASP A 376 6.24 21.40 12.87
C ASP A 376 4.70 21.64 12.79
N PRO A 377 3.92 21.16 13.74
CA PRO A 377 2.49 21.47 13.82
C PRO A 377 2.19 22.97 13.90
N GLY A 378 3.15 23.79 14.37
CA GLY A 378 3.06 25.25 14.40
C GLY A 378 3.07 25.91 13.02
N ASP A 379 3.59 25.22 12.00
CA ASP A 379 3.62 25.70 10.61
C ASP A 379 2.34 25.36 9.84
N ALA A 380 1.42 24.61 10.43
CA ALA A 380 0.17 24.23 9.77
C ALA A 380 -0.74 25.44 9.60
N VAL A 381 -1.08 25.75 8.36
CA VAL A 381 -1.98 26.88 8.02
C VAL A 381 -3.45 26.55 8.26
N THR A 382 -3.80 25.28 8.32
CA THR A 382 -5.18 24.79 8.47
C THR A 382 -5.20 23.48 9.23
N VAL A 383 -6.24 23.29 10.04
CA VAL A 383 -6.63 21.99 10.62
C VAL A 383 -7.97 21.60 10.00
N ARG A 384 -8.00 20.52 9.21
CA ARG A 384 -9.21 20.00 8.60
C ARG A 384 -9.78 18.85 9.41
N LYS A 385 -11.10 18.87 9.62
CA LYS A 385 -11.83 17.76 10.21
C LYS A 385 -12.44 16.92 9.11
N ASN A 386 -12.13 15.65 9.12
CA ASN A 386 -12.68 14.65 8.20
C ASN A 386 -13.37 13.56 9.00
N VAL A 387 -14.58 13.21 8.65
CA VAL A 387 -15.41 12.25 9.38
C VAL A 387 -15.68 11.04 8.51
N LEU A 388 -15.35 9.85 9.03
CA LEU A 388 -15.63 8.57 8.40
C LEU A 388 -16.99 8.09 8.93
N VAL A 389 -17.93 7.79 8.03
CA VAL A 389 -19.30 7.42 8.40
C VAL A 389 -19.81 6.25 7.56
N GLU A 390 -20.69 5.45 8.15
CA GLU A 390 -21.48 4.44 7.46
C GLU A 390 -22.85 5.00 7.07
N SER A 391 -23.33 4.53 5.93
CA SER A 391 -24.64 4.83 5.38
C SER A 391 -25.19 3.59 4.67
N THR A 392 -26.30 3.73 4.00
CA THR A 392 -26.87 2.69 3.13
C THR A 392 -27.21 3.26 1.77
N ASP A 393 -27.08 2.45 0.72
CA ASP A 393 -27.54 2.79 -0.60
C ASP A 393 -29.04 2.50 -0.82
N GLU A 394 -29.53 2.69 -2.03
CA GLU A 394 -30.94 2.46 -2.41
C GLU A 394 -31.40 1.01 -2.28
N PHE A 395 -30.46 0.04 -2.26
CA PHE A 395 -30.73 -1.39 -2.05
C PHE A 395 -30.60 -1.80 -0.59
N GLY A 396 -30.29 -0.87 0.32
CA GLY A 396 -30.06 -1.15 1.74
C GLY A 396 -28.70 -1.78 2.04
N ARG A 397 -27.73 -1.77 1.09
CA ARG A 397 -26.37 -2.25 1.30
C ARG A 397 -25.55 -1.23 2.06
N LEU A 398 -24.64 -1.71 2.90
CA LEU A 398 -23.71 -0.85 3.62
C LEU A 398 -22.85 -0.07 2.61
N LYS A 399 -22.78 1.24 2.79
CA LYS A 399 -21.98 2.18 2.02
C LYS A 399 -21.15 3.04 2.97
N ASN A 400 -19.87 3.19 2.70
CA ASN A 400 -18.98 4.01 3.51
C ASN A 400 -18.72 5.36 2.83
N LEU A 401 -18.66 6.44 3.61
CA LEU A 401 -18.52 7.79 3.11
C LEU A 401 -17.43 8.55 3.86
N LEU A 402 -16.79 9.46 3.14
CA LEU A 402 -15.90 10.49 3.70
C LEU A 402 -16.68 11.81 3.78
N ASN A 403 -16.75 12.40 4.98
CA ASN A 403 -17.49 13.64 5.23
C ASN A 403 -18.99 13.58 4.87
N ASN A 404 -19.57 12.36 4.85
CA ASN A 404 -20.94 12.10 4.42
C ASN A 404 -21.24 12.55 2.97
N LEU A 405 -20.23 12.46 2.08
CA LEU A 405 -20.32 12.86 0.68
C LEU A 405 -19.93 11.68 -0.21
N GLU A 406 -20.57 11.55 -1.36
CA GLU A 406 -20.26 10.60 -2.42
C GLU A 406 -19.15 11.14 -3.34
N TRP A 407 -18.52 10.26 -4.15
CA TRP A 407 -17.38 10.61 -5.00
C TRP A 407 -17.59 11.85 -5.88
N ASP A 408 -18.72 11.93 -6.57
CA ASP A 408 -19.01 12.98 -7.54
C ASP A 408 -19.68 14.24 -6.94
N GLN A 409 -19.97 14.22 -5.63
CA GLN A 409 -20.64 15.37 -4.99
C GLN A 409 -19.74 16.58 -4.88
N LEU A 410 -20.18 17.68 -5.47
CA LEU A 410 -19.52 18.98 -5.44
C LEU A 410 -20.08 19.89 -4.34
N PRO A 411 -19.31 20.87 -3.86
CA PRO A 411 -17.92 21.15 -4.24
C PRO A 411 -16.90 20.19 -3.60
N ILE A 412 -15.67 20.18 -4.13
CA ILE A 412 -14.51 19.61 -3.43
C ILE A 412 -14.28 20.46 -2.18
N THR A 413 -14.26 19.82 -1.02
CA THR A 413 -14.19 20.50 0.29
C THR A 413 -12.76 20.59 0.83
N GLU A 414 -11.89 19.67 0.43
CA GLU A 414 -10.49 19.62 0.81
C GLU A 414 -9.65 20.33 -0.26
N THR A 415 -9.25 21.58 0.03
CA THR A 415 -8.57 22.47 -0.93
C THR A 415 -7.30 23.05 -0.31
N PRO A 416 -6.25 22.25 -0.10
CA PRO A 416 -4.94 22.75 0.33
C PRO A 416 -4.29 23.62 -0.74
N TYR A 417 -3.38 24.50 -0.33
CA TYR A 417 -2.55 25.27 -1.26
C TYR A 417 -1.18 24.63 -1.42
N ASN A 418 -0.67 24.62 -2.64
CA ASN A 418 0.63 24.07 -2.97
C ASN A 418 1.75 24.65 -2.07
N GLY A 419 2.57 23.77 -1.49
CA GLY A 419 3.65 24.10 -0.57
C GLY A 419 3.23 24.32 0.89
N THR A 420 1.93 24.41 1.19
CA THR A 420 1.46 24.62 2.56
C THR A 420 1.42 23.33 3.37
N ILE A 421 1.53 23.47 4.68
CA ILE A 421 1.39 22.36 5.64
C ILE A 421 -0.01 22.43 6.23
N GLU A 422 -0.72 21.31 6.24
CA GLU A 422 -2.00 21.17 6.91
C GLU A 422 -2.01 19.99 7.87
N ILE A 423 -2.84 20.06 8.90
CA ILE A 423 -3.18 18.94 9.79
C ILE A 423 -4.57 18.45 9.38
N TRP A 424 -4.69 17.14 9.13
CA TRP A 424 -5.98 16.50 8.91
C TRP A 424 -6.33 15.62 10.13
N GLU A 425 -7.53 15.83 10.64
CA GLU A 425 -8.10 15.05 11.74
C GLU A 425 -9.13 14.08 11.17
N LEU A 426 -8.86 12.79 11.27
CA LEU A 426 -9.70 11.72 10.76
C LEU A 426 -10.49 11.12 11.93
N TYR A 427 -11.77 11.48 12.04
CA TYR A 427 -12.68 10.97 13.06
C TYR A 427 -13.41 9.73 12.54
N ASN A 428 -13.11 8.57 13.08
CA ASN A 428 -13.80 7.35 12.69
C ASN A 428 -15.01 7.09 13.61
N THR A 429 -16.21 7.22 13.04
CA THR A 429 -17.48 6.96 13.73
C THR A 429 -18.06 5.58 13.42
N THR A 430 -17.35 4.75 12.65
CA THR A 430 -17.76 3.41 12.22
C THR A 430 -17.19 2.32 13.15
N PRO A 431 -17.67 1.08 13.09
CA PRO A 431 -17.15 0.00 13.94
C PRO A 431 -15.82 -0.60 13.46
N ASP A 432 -15.41 -0.34 12.20
CA ASP A 432 -14.24 -0.96 11.58
C ASP A 432 -13.08 0.03 11.41
N THR A 433 -11.85 -0.48 11.33
CA THR A 433 -10.67 0.34 11.02
C THR A 433 -10.57 0.59 9.52
N HIS A 434 -10.46 1.87 9.13
CA HIS A 434 -10.27 2.26 7.74
C HIS A 434 -8.82 2.70 7.50
N PRO A 435 -8.06 2.03 6.58
CA PRO A 435 -6.77 2.53 6.10
C PRO A 435 -7.00 3.68 5.12
N ILE A 436 -6.76 4.91 5.55
CA ILE A 436 -6.97 6.11 4.72
C ILE A 436 -5.68 6.47 4.00
N HIS A 437 -5.75 6.47 2.68
CA HIS A 437 -4.67 6.85 1.77
C HIS A 437 -4.91 8.23 1.16
N LEU A 438 -3.84 9.01 1.04
CA LEU A 438 -3.82 10.30 0.35
C LEU A 438 -2.85 10.21 -0.84
N HIS A 439 -3.35 10.49 -2.05
CA HIS A 439 -2.50 10.61 -3.24
C HIS A 439 -1.58 11.83 -3.17
N LEU A 440 -0.53 11.88 -3.99
CA LEU A 440 0.45 12.97 -4.12
C LEU A 440 1.38 13.12 -2.91
N VAL A 441 0.88 13.00 -1.68
CA VAL A 441 1.61 13.42 -0.47
C VAL A 441 1.93 12.25 0.45
N THR A 442 3.09 12.34 1.09
CA THR A 442 3.36 11.60 2.33
C THR A 442 3.09 12.49 3.53
N PHE A 443 2.77 11.88 4.66
CA PHE A 443 2.45 12.57 5.90
C PHE A 443 3.10 11.89 7.11
N GLN A 444 3.06 12.57 8.25
CA GLN A 444 3.45 12.02 9.54
C GLN A 444 2.24 11.94 10.46
N ILE A 445 2.15 10.87 11.24
CA ILE A 445 1.10 10.73 12.26
C ILE A 445 1.53 11.49 13.50
N LEU A 446 0.79 12.53 13.86
CA LEU A 446 1.06 13.36 15.04
C LEU A 446 0.57 12.68 16.33
N SER A 447 -0.64 12.14 16.29
CA SER A 447 -1.25 11.53 17.46
C SER A 447 -2.50 10.72 17.11
N ARG A 448 -2.88 9.86 18.02
CA ARG A 448 -4.20 9.23 18.12
C ARG A 448 -4.81 9.50 19.48
N ALA A 449 -6.12 9.61 19.53
CA ALA A 449 -6.86 9.71 20.79
C ALA A 449 -8.28 9.19 20.59
N THR A 450 -8.90 8.66 21.62
CA THR A 450 -10.34 8.42 21.62
C THR A 450 -11.10 9.74 21.57
N PHE A 451 -12.30 9.73 21.04
CA PHE A 451 -13.20 10.88 21.10
C PHE A 451 -14.62 10.47 21.48
N SER A 452 -15.41 11.43 21.93
CA SER A 452 -16.83 11.26 22.17
C SER A 452 -17.63 12.53 21.80
N GLY A 453 -18.89 12.35 21.43
CA GLY A 453 -19.73 13.41 20.91
C GLY A 453 -19.65 13.52 19.39
N ASP A 454 -20.33 14.50 18.81
CA ASP A 454 -20.34 14.77 17.38
C ASP A 454 -19.02 15.40 16.96
N PRO A 455 -18.25 14.79 16.02
CA PRO A 455 -16.99 15.35 15.51
C PRO A 455 -17.12 16.81 15.03
N ASN A 456 -18.27 17.18 14.48
CA ASN A 456 -18.52 18.51 13.95
C ASN A 456 -18.97 19.53 15.02
N ASN A 457 -19.26 19.06 16.24
CA ASN A 457 -19.78 19.92 17.31
C ASN A 457 -18.95 19.80 18.61
N ASN A 458 -17.68 20.22 18.55
CA ASN A 458 -16.75 20.24 19.68
C ASN A 458 -16.66 18.89 20.44
N PRO A 459 -16.17 17.83 19.79
CA PRO A 459 -16.01 16.53 20.43
C PRO A 459 -15.07 16.63 21.62
N VAL A 460 -15.29 15.77 22.62
CA VAL A 460 -14.36 15.61 23.74
C VAL A 460 -13.26 14.64 23.32
N ILE A 461 -12.02 15.13 23.30
CA ILE A 461 -10.86 14.32 22.93
C ILE A 461 -10.20 13.75 24.21
N GLY A 462 -9.96 12.46 24.19
CA GLY A 462 -9.26 11.74 25.26
C GLY A 462 -7.76 12.01 25.29
N PRO A 463 -7.03 11.36 26.19
CA PRO A 463 -5.57 11.42 26.21
C PRO A 463 -4.98 10.74 24.96
N PRO A 464 -3.78 11.17 24.50
CA PRO A 464 -3.09 10.52 23.40
C PRO A 464 -2.86 9.03 23.65
N LEU A 465 -3.10 8.22 22.62
CA LEU A 465 -2.77 6.80 22.57
C LEU A 465 -1.36 6.61 22.00
N PRO A 466 -0.65 5.55 22.39
CA PRO A 466 0.66 5.25 21.81
C PRO A 466 0.52 4.91 20.32
N LEU A 467 1.47 5.37 19.53
CA LEU A 467 1.61 4.96 18.14
C LEU A 467 2.36 3.63 18.06
N ASP A 468 2.03 2.81 17.06
CA ASP A 468 2.81 1.63 16.75
C ASP A 468 4.18 2.02 16.17
N PRO A 469 5.23 1.18 16.32
CA PRO A 469 6.53 1.45 15.71
C PRO A 469 6.46 1.76 14.22
N SER A 470 5.59 1.07 13.47
CA SER A 470 5.37 1.28 12.03
C SER A 470 4.65 2.59 11.68
N GLU A 471 4.27 3.40 12.67
CA GLU A 471 3.59 4.68 12.48
C GLU A 471 4.49 5.89 12.77
N THR A 472 5.77 5.66 13.07
CA THR A 472 6.70 6.71 13.49
C THR A 472 7.48 7.36 12.32
N GLY A 473 7.40 6.77 11.11
CA GLY A 473 8.02 7.28 9.88
C GLY A 473 7.11 8.16 9.03
N TRP A 474 7.54 8.42 7.80
CA TRP A 474 6.69 8.96 6.76
C TRP A 474 5.73 7.87 6.26
N LYS A 475 4.48 8.24 6.09
CA LYS A 475 3.37 7.36 5.70
C LYS A 475 2.58 7.95 4.54
N ASP A 476 1.90 7.12 3.78
CA ASP A 476 0.88 7.51 2.82
C ASP A 476 -0.51 6.94 3.16
N THR A 477 -0.53 5.97 4.07
CA THR A 477 -1.74 5.29 4.52
C THR A 477 -1.78 5.30 6.05
N VAL A 478 -2.88 5.75 6.65
CA VAL A 478 -3.08 5.81 8.12
C VAL A 478 -4.27 4.98 8.55
N ARG A 479 -4.12 4.20 9.60
CA ARG A 479 -5.22 3.44 10.22
C ARG A 479 -6.09 4.36 11.06
N ALA A 480 -7.30 4.62 10.61
CA ALA A 480 -8.33 5.32 11.39
C ALA A 480 -9.14 4.27 12.16
N ASN A 481 -8.86 4.09 13.45
CA ASN A 481 -9.50 3.07 14.28
C ASN A 481 -10.88 3.52 14.78
N PRO A 482 -11.81 2.59 15.09
CA PRO A 482 -13.13 2.90 15.62
C PRO A 482 -13.10 3.77 16.88
N GLY A 483 -13.90 4.85 16.90
CA GLY A 483 -14.00 5.74 18.06
C GLY A 483 -12.74 6.58 18.35
N GLU A 484 -11.78 6.61 17.41
CA GLU A 484 -10.55 7.39 17.52
C GLU A 484 -10.52 8.54 16.51
N VAL A 485 -9.78 9.58 16.87
CA VAL A 485 -9.31 10.60 15.95
C VAL A 485 -7.82 10.39 15.69
N SER A 486 -7.46 10.17 14.44
CA SER A 486 -6.07 10.13 13.97
C SER A 486 -5.71 11.50 13.38
N ARG A 487 -4.63 12.11 13.85
CA ARG A 487 -4.13 13.41 13.38
C ARG A 487 -2.89 13.19 12.55
N ILE A 488 -2.95 13.59 11.30
CA ILE A 488 -1.80 13.55 10.38
C ILE A 488 -1.40 14.97 9.99
N ILE A 489 -0.12 15.15 9.65
CA ILE A 489 0.43 16.40 9.14
C ILE A 489 1.11 16.14 7.80
N ALA A 490 0.76 16.92 6.79
CA ALA A 490 1.29 16.81 5.43
C ALA A 490 1.68 18.17 4.86
N ARG A 491 2.75 18.18 4.04
CA ARG A 491 3.05 19.29 3.15
C ARG A 491 2.46 18.97 1.77
N PHE A 492 1.52 19.77 1.30
CA PHE A 492 0.84 19.56 0.02
C PHE A 492 1.69 20.08 -1.15
N GLY A 493 1.93 19.24 -2.14
CA GLY A 493 2.71 19.58 -3.32
C GLY A 493 3.66 18.45 -3.75
N PRO A 494 4.49 18.67 -4.80
CA PRO A 494 4.75 19.95 -5.50
C PRO A 494 3.76 20.25 -6.63
N PHE A 495 2.90 19.32 -7.02
CA PHE A 495 2.00 19.46 -8.16
C PHE A 495 0.64 19.99 -7.72
N THR A 496 0.07 20.89 -8.52
CA THR A 496 -1.31 21.38 -8.34
C THR A 496 -2.30 20.48 -9.10
N GLY A 497 -3.57 20.53 -8.71
CA GLY A 497 -4.64 19.81 -9.38
C GLY A 497 -5.43 18.90 -8.45
N ILE A 498 -6.22 18.02 -9.04
CA ILE A 498 -7.18 17.16 -8.33
C ILE A 498 -6.59 15.77 -8.14
N TYR A 499 -6.65 15.29 -6.90
CA TYR A 499 -6.15 13.98 -6.48
C TYR A 499 -7.17 13.28 -5.59
N PRO A 500 -7.26 11.94 -5.64
CA PRO A 500 -8.07 11.18 -4.71
C PRO A 500 -7.48 11.13 -3.30
N TRP A 501 -8.36 10.94 -2.31
CA TRP A 501 -8.06 10.37 -1.02
C TRP A 501 -9.19 9.41 -0.65
N HIS A 502 -8.87 8.26 -0.07
CA HIS A 502 -9.86 7.20 0.08
C HIS A 502 -9.47 6.19 1.16
N CYS A 503 -10.43 5.35 1.55
CA CYS A 503 -10.15 4.12 2.28
C CYS A 503 -9.54 3.09 1.34
N HIS A 504 -8.50 2.38 1.77
CA HIS A 504 -7.84 1.35 0.97
C HIS A 504 -8.39 -0.08 1.25
N ILE A 505 -9.53 -0.22 1.92
CA ILE A 505 -10.38 -1.40 1.78
C ILE A 505 -11.11 -1.23 0.45
N LEU A 506 -10.77 -2.09 -0.52
CA LEU A 506 -11.15 -1.85 -1.92
C LEU A 506 -12.66 -1.94 -2.17
N GLU A 507 -13.38 -2.73 -1.35
CA GLU A 507 -14.84 -2.76 -1.36
C GLU A 507 -15.43 -1.43 -0.87
N HIS A 508 -14.81 -0.78 0.14
CA HIS A 508 -15.21 0.53 0.63
C HIS A 508 -14.90 1.63 -0.39
N GLU A 509 -13.69 1.60 -0.98
CA GLU A 509 -13.26 2.53 -2.03
C GLU A 509 -14.25 2.53 -3.20
N ASP A 510 -14.58 1.34 -3.74
CA ASP A 510 -15.52 1.18 -4.86
C ASP A 510 -16.96 1.55 -4.47
N HIS A 511 -17.32 1.53 -3.17
CA HIS A 511 -18.65 1.86 -2.68
C HIS A 511 -18.66 3.16 -1.88
N GLU A 512 -18.14 4.22 -2.53
CA GLU A 512 -18.20 5.63 -2.18
C GLU A 512 -17.23 6.12 -1.08
N MET A 513 -16.35 5.28 -0.50
CA MET A 513 -15.38 5.78 0.49
C MET A 513 -14.13 6.37 -0.15
N MET A 514 -14.37 7.21 -1.13
CA MET A 514 -13.36 7.96 -1.89
C MET A 514 -13.86 9.38 -2.18
N ARG A 515 -12.96 10.36 -2.10
CA ARG A 515 -13.20 11.76 -2.41
C ARG A 515 -12.00 12.36 -3.12
N SER A 516 -12.23 13.46 -3.82
CA SER A 516 -11.16 14.29 -4.35
C SER A 516 -10.74 15.36 -3.36
N PHE A 517 -9.46 15.70 -3.33
CA PHE A 517 -8.96 16.99 -2.86
C PHE A 517 -8.34 17.75 -4.03
N GLU A 518 -8.32 19.07 -3.96
CA GLU A 518 -7.71 19.92 -4.97
C GLU A 518 -6.53 20.70 -4.38
N ASN A 519 -5.31 20.38 -4.80
CA ASN A 519 -4.12 21.14 -4.43
C ASN A 519 -4.05 22.41 -5.28
N LEU A 520 -4.43 23.54 -4.69
CA LEU A 520 -4.56 24.82 -5.37
C LEU A 520 -3.22 25.48 -5.60
N ASP A 521 -3.12 26.25 -6.70
CA ASP A 521 -1.93 27.08 -6.94
C ASP A 521 -1.78 28.14 -5.84
N ASN A 522 -0.56 28.25 -5.31
CA ASN A 522 -0.22 29.25 -4.31
C ASN A 522 0.67 30.32 -4.95
N GLN A 523 0.08 31.41 -5.40
CA GLN A 523 0.79 32.53 -6.05
C GLN A 523 1.89 33.17 -5.18
N ASN A 524 1.88 32.93 -3.87
CA ASN A 524 2.92 33.41 -2.94
C ASN A 524 4.01 32.35 -2.70
N PHE A 525 3.78 31.12 -3.12
CA PHE A 525 4.76 30.06 -3.08
C PHE A 525 5.56 30.14 -4.38
N ASN A 526 6.85 30.48 -4.27
CA ASN A 526 7.79 30.37 -5.39
C ASN A 526 8.44 28.98 -5.33
N PRO A 527 7.81 27.94 -5.88
CA PRO A 527 8.54 26.72 -6.10
C PRO A 527 9.61 27.11 -7.12
N CYS A 528 10.84 26.72 -6.92
CA CYS A 528 11.72 26.53 -8.06
C CYS A 528 10.89 25.72 -9.06
N ILE A 529 10.46 26.36 -10.15
CA ILE A 529 9.61 25.76 -11.18
C ILE A 529 10.25 24.41 -11.50
N PRO A 530 9.56 23.26 -11.32
CA PRO A 530 10.15 22.00 -11.67
C PRO A 530 10.40 22.04 -13.18
N ILE A 531 11.64 22.21 -13.57
CA ILE A 531 12.04 21.82 -14.90
C ILE A 531 11.80 20.32 -14.92
N PRO A 532 11.11 19.75 -15.93
CA PRO A 532 10.91 18.32 -16.02
C PRO A 532 12.23 17.60 -15.73
N GLY A 533 12.28 16.80 -14.65
CA GLY A 533 13.48 16.10 -14.22
C GLY A 533 14.33 16.74 -13.12
N VAL A 534 13.94 17.89 -12.58
CA VAL A 534 14.64 18.51 -11.44
C VAL A 534 13.74 18.47 -10.20
N CYS A 535 14.22 17.83 -9.14
CA CYS A 535 13.54 17.83 -7.85
C CYS A 535 13.52 19.23 -7.22
N PRO A 536 12.38 19.71 -6.73
CA PRO A 536 12.27 21.03 -6.12
C PRO A 536 13.02 21.19 -4.78
N ASP A 537 13.45 20.10 -4.14
CA ASP A 537 14.01 20.15 -2.78
C ASP A 537 15.28 19.31 -2.63
N ASP A 538 16.43 20.01 -2.59
CA ASP A 538 17.68 19.51 -1.99
C ASP A 538 17.74 19.76 -0.47
N SER A 539 16.59 20.04 0.20
CA SER A 539 16.55 20.31 1.65
C SER A 539 16.96 19.12 2.52
N PHE A 540 17.08 17.92 1.93
CA PHE A 540 17.58 16.75 2.64
C PHE A 540 19.08 16.79 2.96
N THR A 541 19.89 17.48 2.21
CA THR A 541 21.33 17.65 2.48
C THR A 541 21.60 18.55 3.68
N GLN A 542 20.69 19.44 4.05
CA GLN A 542 20.89 20.39 5.13
C GLN A 542 20.68 19.74 6.51
N CYS A 543 19.73 18.82 6.66
CA CYS A 543 19.53 18.10 7.92
C CYS A 543 20.71 17.21 8.34
N CYS A 544 21.46 16.65 7.38
CA CYS A 544 22.61 15.79 7.69
C CYS A 544 23.87 16.59 8.06
N GLN A 545 24.01 17.82 7.58
CA GLN A 545 25.13 18.71 7.94
C GLN A 545 25.00 19.23 9.38
N ASP A 546 23.77 19.51 9.84
CA ASP A 546 23.54 20.01 11.21
C ASP A 546 23.77 18.93 12.29
N ILE A 547 23.69 17.63 11.94
CA ILE A 547 23.94 16.51 12.88
C ILE A 547 25.44 16.25 13.06
N ASP A 548 26.24 16.39 12.00
CA ASP A 548 27.70 16.22 12.07
C ASP A 548 28.38 17.39 12.83
N ASP A 549 27.81 18.59 12.78
CA ASP A 549 28.30 19.76 13.51
C ASP A 549 28.02 19.71 15.03
N ASP A 550 26.95 19.04 15.47
CA ASP A 550 26.62 18.85 16.90
C ASP A 550 27.46 17.76 17.57
N GLU A 551 27.88 16.70 16.84
CA GLU A 551 28.79 15.68 17.38
C GLU A 551 30.26 16.17 17.46
N SER A 552 30.66 17.15 16.62
CA SER A 552 32.00 17.69 16.64
C SER A 552 32.25 18.76 17.73
N SER A 553 31.19 19.27 18.38
CA SER A 553 31.30 20.32 19.41
C SER A 553 31.34 19.80 20.84
N SER A 554 31.23 18.47 21.08
CA SER A 554 31.19 17.90 22.44
C SER A 554 32.52 17.34 22.94
N ASP A 555 33.60 17.29 22.12
CA ASP A 555 34.89 16.67 22.51
C ASP A 555 36.05 17.62 22.78
N GLU A 556 35.83 18.96 22.84
CA GLU A 556 36.89 19.88 23.24
C GLU A 556 36.53 20.73 24.48
N GLN A 557 36.33 20.10 25.66
CA GLN A 557 36.54 20.77 26.96
C GLN A 557 36.75 19.71 28.06
N ASP A 558 37.99 19.26 28.23
CA ASP A 558 38.59 18.95 29.54
C ASP A 558 40.04 18.50 29.40
N GLU A 559 40.97 19.47 29.27
CA GLU A 559 42.34 19.33 29.71
C GLU A 559 42.99 20.73 29.85
N SER A 560 42.86 21.31 31.03
CA SER A 560 43.92 22.12 31.62
C SER A 560 43.49 22.71 32.97
N SER A 561 43.91 22.10 34.06
CA SER A 561 44.42 22.81 35.24
C SER A 561 44.87 21.81 36.31
N SER A 562 46.16 21.57 36.36
CA SER A 562 46.86 21.27 37.62
C SER A 562 48.28 21.75 37.47
N ASP A 563 48.52 22.93 38.01
CA ASP A 563 49.63 23.25 38.90
C ASP A 563 49.30 24.50 39.72
#